data_e66eef2b271ba2c630cf274450aa2a52
#
_entry.id   e66eef2b271ba2c630cf274450aa2a52
#
_cell.length_a   1.000
_cell.length_b   1.000
_cell.length_c   1.000
_cell.angle_alpha   90.00
_cell.angle_beta   90.00
_cell.angle_gamma   90.00
#
_symmetry.space_group_name_H-M   'P 1'
#
loop_
_entity.id
_entity.type
_entity.pdbx_description
1 polymer ?
#
loop_
_entity_poly.entity_id
_entity_poly.type
_entity_poly.pdbx_seq_one_letter_code
_entity_poly.pdbx_strand_id
1 'polypeptide(L)'
;DHLDWLPKNEQTIEKIIFEKTSKLLNSNIIVAKQSSNKTLEQIKKTIKDNESNKLFFNEDYNYSDNENSFFYYEDVSGGIKLPRPNINGQFQLENISTAIATLRVIKEININDEHIKDGVTKIESIARLQEITKGKLKDLVEENRLLVDGSHNPLGAKVLNDYLESLNCDKHIILGMMANKDHKEYMSY
;
A
#
# COMPACT_ATOMS: atom_id res chain seq x y z
N ASP A 1 7.20 1.31 8.43
CA ASP A 1 7.53 0.56 9.63
C ASP A 1 8.60 -0.49 9.32
N HIS A 2 9.87 -0.18 9.58
CA HIS A 2 11.03 -1.04 9.37
C HIS A 2 12.11 -0.70 10.39
N LEU A 3 11.70 -0.30 11.61
CA LEU A 3 12.62 0.06 12.67
C LEU A 3 13.52 -1.11 13.07
N ASP A 4 13.01 -2.34 12.94
CA ASP A 4 13.72 -3.59 13.19
C ASP A 4 14.94 -3.83 12.28
N TRP A 5 15.05 -3.10 11.16
CA TRP A 5 16.22 -3.16 10.26
C TRP A 5 17.39 -2.30 10.74
N LEU A 6 17.12 -1.37 11.64
CA LEU A 6 18.12 -0.46 12.16
C LEU A 6 18.72 -0.98 13.48
N PRO A 7 19.98 -0.64 13.78
CA PRO A 7 20.56 -0.86 15.11
C PRO A 7 19.64 -0.25 16.19
N LYS A 8 19.55 -0.91 17.35
CA LYS A 8 18.63 -0.51 18.42
C LYS A 8 18.72 0.96 18.84
N ASN A 9 19.90 1.56 18.76
CA ASN A 9 20.16 2.96 19.08
C ASN A 9 19.82 3.92 17.95
N GLU A 10 19.44 3.42 16.77
CA GLU A 10 19.09 4.22 15.57
C GLU A 10 17.65 4.00 15.11
N GLN A 11 16.84 3.29 15.90
CA GLN A 11 15.45 2.95 15.56
C GLN A 11 14.52 4.17 15.69
N THR A 12 14.64 5.11 14.74
CA THR A 12 13.81 6.31 14.66
C THR A 12 13.17 6.46 13.28
N ILE A 13 12.03 7.13 13.24
CA ILE A 13 11.34 7.45 11.96
C ILE A 13 12.24 8.31 11.07
N GLU A 14 12.94 9.27 11.64
CA GLU A 14 13.88 10.14 10.93
C GLU A 14 14.97 9.35 10.22
N LYS A 15 15.51 8.32 10.89
CA LYS A 15 16.53 7.46 10.29
C LYS A 15 15.96 6.61 9.15
N ILE A 16 14.76 6.07 9.29
CA ILE A 16 14.07 5.35 8.21
C ILE A 16 13.84 6.27 7.01
N ILE A 17 13.37 7.50 7.23
CA ILE A 17 13.17 8.48 6.17
C ILE A 17 14.49 8.73 5.46
N PHE A 18 15.56 9.00 6.19
CA PHE A 18 16.90 9.21 5.62
C PHE A 18 17.35 8.03 4.78
N GLU A 19 17.29 6.80 5.29
CA GLU A 19 17.68 5.59 4.55
C GLU A 19 16.88 5.40 3.24
N LYS A 20 15.59 5.72 3.27
CA LYS A 20 14.72 5.60 2.09
C LYS A 20 14.93 6.72 1.07
N THR A 21 15.37 7.90 1.50
CA THR A 21 15.47 9.09 0.63
C THR A 21 16.90 9.44 0.23
N SER A 22 17.92 8.93 0.92
CA SER A 22 19.33 9.28 0.74
C SER A 22 19.89 8.98 -0.67
N LYS A 23 19.24 8.10 -1.43
CA LYS A 23 19.65 7.67 -2.77
C LYS A 23 18.76 8.22 -3.89
N LEU A 24 17.84 9.11 -3.58
CA LEU A 24 16.94 9.71 -4.56
C LEU A 24 17.67 10.82 -5.34
N LEU A 25 18.39 10.44 -6.37
CA LEU A 25 19.11 11.36 -7.25
C LEU A 25 18.42 11.41 -8.62
N ASN A 26 18.06 12.63 -9.06
CA ASN A 26 17.52 12.90 -10.41
C ASN A 26 16.33 12.03 -10.82
N SER A 27 15.44 11.72 -9.88
CA SER A 27 14.27 10.87 -10.10
C SER A 27 12.99 11.62 -9.69
N ASN A 28 11.87 11.35 -10.35
CA ASN A 28 10.57 11.79 -9.83
C ASN A 28 10.32 11.14 -8.46
N ILE A 29 9.86 11.92 -7.50
CA ILE A 29 9.58 11.47 -6.13
C ILE A 29 8.09 11.51 -5.92
N ILE A 30 7.47 10.34 -5.74
CA ILE A 30 6.05 10.21 -5.45
C ILE A 30 5.91 9.79 -3.99
N VAL A 31 5.29 10.64 -3.19
CA VAL A 31 5.08 10.40 -1.75
C VAL A 31 3.66 9.93 -1.52
N ALA A 32 3.52 8.66 -1.16
CA ALA A 32 2.25 8.05 -0.81
C ALA A 32 1.65 8.66 0.46
N LYS A 33 0.38 8.35 0.74
CA LYS A 33 -0.29 8.75 1.99
C LYS A 33 0.53 8.32 3.21
N GLN A 34 0.70 9.23 4.12
CA GLN A 34 1.40 8.99 5.38
C GLN A 34 0.42 8.86 6.53
N SER A 35 0.76 8.03 7.52
CA SER A 35 -0.08 7.80 8.71
C SER A 35 -0.15 9.02 9.63
N SER A 36 0.79 9.97 9.52
CA SER A 36 0.79 11.20 10.30
C SER A 36 1.36 12.39 9.53
N ASN A 37 0.81 13.57 9.80
CA ASN A 37 1.33 14.83 9.26
C ASN A 37 2.78 15.08 9.70
N LYS A 38 3.18 14.67 10.89
CA LYS A 38 4.56 14.78 11.37
C LYS A 38 5.53 14.04 10.47
N THR A 39 5.18 12.81 10.08
CA THR A 39 5.98 12.00 9.15
C THR A 39 6.05 12.67 7.78
N LEU A 40 4.94 13.17 7.26
CA LEU A 40 4.90 13.87 5.98
C LEU A 40 5.81 15.11 5.98
N GLU A 41 5.72 15.95 7.00
CA GLU A 41 6.56 17.15 7.12
C GLU A 41 8.05 16.80 7.25
N GLN A 42 8.39 15.72 7.95
CA GLN A 42 9.76 15.22 8.02
C GLN A 42 10.28 14.76 6.66
N ILE A 43 9.45 14.05 5.88
CA ILE A 43 9.79 13.64 4.51
C ILE A 43 10.03 14.88 3.66
N LYS A 44 9.09 15.84 3.64
CA LYS A 44 9.21 17.10 2.87
C LYS A 44 10.50 17.82 3.20
N LYS A 45 10.82 17.94 4.50
CA LYS A 45 12.07 18.58 4.96
C LYS A 45 13.30 17.84 4.44
N THR A 46 13.30 16.52 4.48
CA THR A 46 14.46 15.69 4.08
C THR A 46 14.73 15.76 2.59
N ILE A 47 13.68 15.83 1.75
CA ILE A 47 13.81 15.89 0.29
C ILE A 47 13.74 17.33 -0.27
N LYS A 48 13.75 18.34 0.60
CA LYS A 48 13.55 19.75 0.20
C LYS A 48 14.54 20.19 -0.87
N ASP A 49 15.82 19.91 -0.68
CA ASP A 49 16.91 20.35 -1.55
C ASP A 49 17.13 19.43 -2.77
N ASN A 50 16.32 18.40 -2.91
CA ASN A 50 16.34 17.55 -4.10
C ASN A 50 15.62 18.30 -5.24
N GLU A 51 16.27 18.46 -6.39
CA GLU A 51 15.74 19.19 -7.56
C GLU A 51 14.69 18.41 -8.36
N SER A 52 14.44 17.15 -8.01
CA SER A 52 13.47 16.30 -8.68
C SER A 52 12.05 16.82 -8.55
N ASN A 53 11.20 16.46 -9.51
CA ASN A 53 9.77 16.67 -9.38
C ASN A 53 9.22 15.84 -8.21
N LYS A 54 8.40 16.45 -7.36
CA LYS A 54 7.84 15.84 -6.16
C LYS A 54 6.33 15.91 -6.22
N LEU A 55 5.67 14.78 -6.02
CA LEU A 55 4.21 14.70 -5.92
C LEU A 55 3.82 14.10 -4.56
N PHE A 56 2.90 14.77 -3.88
CA PHE A 56 2.43 14.37 -2.55
C PHE A 56 0.95 14.00 -2.60
N PHE A 57 0.62 12.92 -1.92
CA PHE A 57 -0.78 12.52 -1.75
C PHE A 57 -1.57 13.61 -1.02
N ASN A 58 -2.81 13.87 -1.45
CA ASN A 58 -3.71 14.96 -1.03
C ASN A 58 -3.26 16.39 -1.40
N GLU A 59 -2.12 16.57 -2.05
CA GLU A 59 -1.67 17.87 -2.54
C GLU A 59 -1.63 17.89 -4.07
N ASP A 60 -0.98 16.92 -4.67
CA ASP A 60 -0.75 16.84 -6.11
C ASP A 60 -1.58 15.74 -6.78
N TYR A 61 -1.95 14.71 -6.03
CA TYR A 61 -2.83 13.64 -6.47
C TYR A 61 -3.67 13.09 -5.33
N ASN A 62 -4.82 12.52 -5.66
CA ASN A 62 -5.77 11.99 -4.69
C ASN A 62 -6.63 10.88 -5.30
N TYR A 63 -7.40 10.20 -4.47
CA TYR A 63 -8.51 9.36 -4.91
C TYR A 63 -9.74 9.58 -4.03
N SER A 64 -10.91 9.35 -4.61
CA SER A 64 -12.15 9.22 -3.86
C SER A 64 -12.80 7.88 -4.16
N ASP A 65 -13.28 7.24 -3.10
CA ASP A 65 -13.96 5.96 -3.18
C ASP A 65 -15.47 6.17 -3.22
N ASN A 66 -16.12 5.60 -4.23
CA ASN A 66 -17.56 5.60 -4.35
C ASN A 66 -18.07 4.15 -4.23
N GLU A 67 -18.07 3.61 -3.05
CA GLU A 67 -18.33 2.26 -2.51
C GLU A 67 -18.99 1.22 -3.45
N ASN A 68 -19.61 1.62 -4.56
CA ASN A 68 -20.52 0.76 -5.32
C ASN A 68 -19.95 0.05 -6.56
N SER A 69 -18.87 0.49 -7.21
CA SER A 69 -18.30 -0.25 -8.36
C SER A 69 -17.04 0.38 -8.94
N PHE A 70 -16.68 1.58 -8.53
CA PHE A 70 -15.57 2.34 -9.10
C PHE A 70 -14.96 3.25 -8.03
N PHE A 71 -13.78 3.77 -8.33
CA PHE A 71 -13.16 4.88 -7.61
C PHE A 71 -12.69 5.94 -8.60
N TYR A 72 -12.48 7.15 -8.13
CA TYR A 72 -11.90 8.22 -8.91
C TYR A 72 -10.47 8.47 -8.47
N TYR A 73 -9.59 8.58 -9.42
CA TYR A 73 -8.26 9.13 -9.24
C TYR A 73 -8.20 10.51 -9.89
N GLU A 74 -7.51 11.46 -9.28
CA GLU A 74 -7.26 12.78 -9.84
C GLU A 74 -5.86 13.29 -9.54
N ASP A 75 -5.31 14.06 -10.46
CA ASP A 75 -4.07 14.82 -10.35
C ASP A 75 -4.13 16.08 -11.23
N VAL A 76 -3.01 16.80 -11.35
CA VAL A 76 -2.91 18.02 -12.18
C VAL A 76 -3.22 17.79 -13.66
N SER A 77 -3.14 16.56 -14.16
CA SER A 77 -3.44 16.18 -15.54
C SER A 77 -4.93 15.89 -15.76
N GLY A 78 -5.72 15.81 -14.69
CA GLY A 78 -7.15 15.56 -14.70
C GLY A 78 -7.56 14.29 -13.97
N GLY A 79 -8.87 14.07 -13.90
CA GLY A 79 -9.48 12.94 -13.21
C GLY A 79 -9.77 11.76 -14.14
N ILE A 80 -9.71 10.55 -13.56
CA ILE A 80 -10.08 9.31 -14.23
C ILE A 80 -10.99 8.47 -13.34
N LYS A 81 -12.11 8.01 -13.91
CA LYS A 81 -12.98 7.01 -13.29
C LYS A 81 -12.43 5.62 -13.58
N LEU A 82 -12.17 4.87 -12.52
CA LEU A 82 -11.53 3.56 -12.58
C LEU A 82 -12.46 2.46 -12.04
N PRO A 83 -12.46 1.27 -12.63
CA PRO A 83 -13.16 0.12 -12.06
C PRO A 83 -12.54 -0.27 -10.71
N ARG A 84 -13.29 -0.98 -9.89
CA ARG A 84 -12.74 -1.58 -8.66
C ARG A 84 -11.62 -2.56 -9.01
N PRO A 85 -10.51 -2.50 -8.26
CA PRO A 85 -9.46 -3.49 -8.41
C PRO A 85 -9.94 -4.87 -7.96
N ASN A 86 -9.32 -5.89 -8.49
CA ASN A 86 -9.58 -7.29 -8.13
C ASN A 86 -8.80 -7.76 -6.87
N ILE A 87 -8.28 -6.83 -6.08
CA ILE A 87 -7.54 -7.10 -4.85
C ILE A 87 -8.28 -6.52 -3.64
N ASN A 88 -8.19 -7.21 -2.51
CA ASN A 88 -8.91 -6.87 -1.29
C ASN A 88 -8.20 -5.78 -0.48
N GLY A 89 -8.97 -5.05 0.32
CA GLY A 89 -8.48 -4.05 1.28
C GLY A 89 -8.50 -2.61 0.77
N GLN A 90 -9.10 -1.73 1.56
CA GLN A 90 -9.24 -0.31 1.26
C GLN A 90 -7.89 0.40 0.99
N PHE A 91 -6.85 0.00 1.73
CA PHE A 91 -5.49 0.52 1.55
C PHE A 91 -4.89 0.26 0.16
N GLN A 92 -5.46 -0.69 -0.60
CA GLN A 92 -5.01 -0.95 -1.96
C GLN A 92 -5.36 0.20 -2.90
N LEU A 93 -6.44 0.95 -2.65
CA LEU A 93 -6.75 2.14 -3.43
C LEU A 93 -5.67 3.23 -3.25
N GLU A 94 -5.10 3.35 -2.04
CA GLU A 94 -3.96 4.25 -1.78
C GLU A 94 -2.72 3.82 -2.57
N ASN A 95 -2.41 2.52 -2.57
CA ASN A 95 -1.29 1.97 -3.32
C ASN A 95 -1.47 2.14 -4.84
N ILE A 96 -2.67 1.86 -5.35
CA ILE A 96 -3.01 2.01 -6.77
C ILE A 96 -2.91 3.48 -7.18
N SER A 97 -3.43 4.40 -6.38
CA SER A 97 -3.35 5.84 -6.65
C SER A 97 -1.89 6.32 -6.72
N THR A 98 -1.04 5.83 -5.82
CA THR A 98 0.40 6.12 -5.86
C THR A 98 1.08 5.53 -7.11
N ALA A 99 0.69 4.32 -7.51
CA ALA A 99 1.17 3.70 -8.74
C ALA A 99 0.75 4.49 -9.99
N ILE A 100 -0.52 4.95 -10.04
CA ILE A 100 -1.01 5.78 -11.15
C ILE A 100 -0.26 7.10 -11.21
N ALA A 101 -0.07 7.79 -10.09
CA ALA A 101 0.72 9.02 -10.02
C ALA A 101 2.16 8.79 -10.54
N THR A 102 2.73 7.63 -10.20
CA THR A 102 4.06 7.24 -10.70
C THR A 102 4.05 7.02 -12.21
N LEU A 103 3.08 6.29 -12.74
CA LEU A 103 2.96 6.01 -14.17
C LEU A 103 2.77 7.28 -14.99
N ARG A 104 2.00 8.25 -14.50
CA ARG A 104 1.73 9.51 -15.21
C ARG A 104 2.92 10.46 -15.31
N VAL A 105 3.93 10.31 -14.46
CA VAL A 105 5.18 11.10 -14.57
C VAL A 105 6.27 10.44 -15.40
N ILE A 106 6.11 9.17 -15.76
CA ILE A 106 7.05 8.45 -16.63
C ILE A 106 6.79 8.85 -18.08
N LYS A 107 7.75 9.54 -18.70
CA LYS A 107 7.64 10.05 -20.08
C LYS A 107 8.07 9.03 -21.14
N GLU A 108 8.85 8.05 -20.74
CA GLU A 108 9.45 7.04 -21.61
C GLU A 108 8.44 5.99 -22.09
N ILE A 109 7.29 5.90 -21.44
CA ILE A 109 6.25 4.93 -21.73
C ILE A 109 4.95 5.69 -22.07
N ASN A 110 4.35 5.37 -23.19
CA ASN A 110 3.05 5.95 -23.55
C ASN A 110 1.91 5.20 -22.85
N ILE A 111 1.47 5.72 -21.71
CA ILE A 111 0.38 5.16 -20.91
C ILE A 111 -0.83 6.09 -21.01
N ASN A 112 -1.95 5.56 -21.48
CA ASN A 112 -3.22 6.24 -21.52
C ASN A 112 -4.20 5.69 -20.45
N ASP A 113 -5.33 6.35 -20.31
CA ASP A 113 -6.35 6.00 -19.31
C ASP A 113 -6.92 4.59 -19.49
N GLU A 114 -7.00 4.07 -20.71
CA GLU A 114 -7.48 2.70 -20.98
C GLU A 114 -6.47 1.66 -20.49
N HIS A 115 -5.17 1.93 -20.64
CA HIS A 115 -4.12 1.07 -20.09
C HIS A 115 -4.21 1.02 -18.54
N ILE A 116 -4.50 2.17 -17.90
CA ILE A 116 -4.66 2.24 -16.43
C ILE A 116 -5.90 1.46 -16.00
N LYS A 117 -7.04 1.64 -16.66
CA LYS A 117 -8.28 0.91 -16.36
C LYS A 117 -8.11 -0.60 -16.48
N ASP A 118 -7.51 -1.05 -17.58
CA ASP A 118 -7.23 -2.47 -17.82
C ASP A 118 -6.27 -3.03 -16.77
N GLY A 119 -5.20 -2.31 -16.45
CA GLY A 119 -4.23 -2.69 -15.43
C GLY A 119 -4.84 -2.85 -14.05
N VAL A 120 -5.70 -1.92 -13.62
CA VAL A 120 -6.36 -1.97 -12.29
C VAL A 120 -7.18 -3.25 -12.10
N THR A 121 -7.83 -3.76 -13.13
CA THR A 121 -8.64 -4.99 -13.06
C THR A 121 -7.82 -6.27 -13.12
N LYS A 122 -6.53 -6.19 -13.49
CA LYS A 122 -5.62 -7.32 -13.67
C LYS A 122 -4.48 -7.34 -12.64
N ILE A 123 -4.61 -6.58 -11.55
CA ILE A 123 -3.59 -6.57 -10.51
C ILE A 123 -3.51 -7.95 -9.88
N GLU A 124 -2.30 -8.48 -9.80
CA GLU A 124 -1.96 -9.65 -8.99
C GLU A 124 -1.08 -9.23 -7.83
N SER A 125 -1.52 -9.49 -6.61
CA SER A 125 -0.78 -9.16 -5.40
C SER A 125 -0.67 -10.39 -4.51
N ILE A 126 0.43 -11.11 -4.66
CA ILE A 126 0.68 -12.36 -3.92
C ILE A 126 0.79 -12.04 -2.42
N ALA A 127 0.05 -12.81 -1.62
CA ALA A 127 0.02 -12.69 -0.16
C ALA A 127 -0.29 -11.26 0.35
N ARG A 128 -1.25 -10.58 -0.29
CA ARG A 128 -1.80 -9.29 0.17
C ARG A 128 -3.33 -9.39 0.22
N LEU A 129 -3.87 -9.96 1.30
CA LEU A 129 -5.28 -10.35 1.41
C LEU A 129 -5.74 -11.18 0.20
N GLN A 130 -4.82 -12.00 -0.31
CA GLN A 130 -5.05 -12.83 -1.48
C GLN A 130 -6.05 -13.94 -1.17
N GLU A 131 -7.14 -13.99 -1.91
CA GLU A 131 -8.06 -15.12 -1.84
C GLU A 131 -7.56 -16.27 -2.70
N ILE A 132 -7.40 -17.43 -2.09
CA ILE A 132 -7.00 -18.67 -2.76
C ILE A 132 -8.26 -19.40 -3.21
N THR A 133 -8.46 -19.51 -4.52
CA THR A 133 -9.66 -20.05 -5.12
C THR A 133 -9.51 -21.49 -5.67
N LYS A 134 -8.28 -22.03 -5.70
CA LYS A 134 -7.97 -23.37 -6.23
C LYS A 134 -6.71 -23.97 -5.58
N GLY A 135 -6.60 -25.28 -5.69
CA GLY A 135 -5.44 -26.05 -5.23
C GLY A 135 -5.67 -26.73 -3.89
N LYS A 136 -4.72 -27.63 -3.53
CA LYS A 136 -4.87 -28.57 -2.41
C LYS A 136 -5.27 -27.93 -1.08
N LEU A 137 -4.78 -26.74 -0.77
CA LEU A 137 -5.15 -26.03 0.48
C LEU A 137 -6.60 -25.53 0.42
N LYS A 138 -7.05 -25.04 -0.74
CA LYS A 138 -8.45 -24.64 -0.93
C LYS A 138 -9.40 -25.84 -0.83
N ASP A 139 -8.99 -26.97 -1.37
CA ASP A 139 -9.79 -28.20 -1.33
C ASP A 139 -10.01 -28.68 0.13
N LEU A 140 -9.04 -28.43 1.02
CA LEU A 140 -9.16 -28.78 2.46
C LEU A 140 -10.15 -27.91 3.24
N VAL A 141 -10.41 -26.71 2.79
CA VAL A 141 -11.34 -25.78 3.49
C VAL A 141 -12.72 -25.74 2.83
N GLU A 142 -12.92 -26.57 1.79
CA GLU A 142 -14.21 -26.75 1.11
C GLU A 142 -14.85 -25.42 0.69
N GLU A 143 -16.06 -25.15 1.17
CA GLU A 143 -16.82 -23.93 0.86
C GLU A 143 -16.30 -22.67 1.60
N ASN A 144 -15.42 -22.84 2.57
CA ASN A 144 -14.89 -21.72 3.31
C ASN A 144 -13.90 -20.90 2.47
N ARG A 145 -13.82 -19.60 2.71
CA ARG A 145 -12.82 -18.74 2.08
C ARG A 145 -11.45 -19.00 2.68
N LEU A 146 -10.44 -19.01 1.85
CA LEU A 146 -9.04 -19.11 2.25
C LEU A 146 -8.32 -17.84 1.83
N LEU A 147 -7.84 -17.07 2.81
CA LEU A 147 -7.07 -15.85 2.59
C LEU A 147 -5.62 -16.06 3.01
N VAL A 148 -4.70 -15.50 2.25
CA VAL A 148 -3.27 -15.46 2.57
C VAL A 148 -2.81 -14.03 2.62
N ASP A 149 -2.13 -13.66 3.71
CA ASP A 149 -1.54 -12.34 3.88
C ASP A 149 -0.10 -12.45 4.42
N GLY A 150 0.79 -11.60 3.90
CA GLY A 150 2.20 -11.56 4.27
C GLY A 150 2.55 -10.43 5.22
N SER A 151 1.57 -9.84 5.91
CA SER A 151 1.82 -8.84 6.93
C SER A 151 2.66 -9.43 8.08
N HIS A 152 3.62 -8.68 8.56
CA HIS A 152 4.58 -9.14 9.54
C HIS A 152 5.09 -7.99 10.43
N ASN A 153 4.36 -6.90 10.48
CA ASN A 153 4.63 -5.73 11.32
C ASN A 153 3.31 -5.14 11.85
N PRO A 154 3.35 -4.31 12.92
CA PRO A 154 2.16 -3.79 13.57
C PRO A 154 1.21 -3.03 12.63
N LEU A 155 1.75 -2.26 11.68
CA LEU A 155 0.91 -1.56 10.70
C LEU A 155 0.16 -2.53 9.79
N GLY A 156 0.83 -3.59 9.35
CA GLY A 156 0.20 -4.66 8.58
C GLY A 156 -0.87 -5.41 9.39
N ALA A 157 -0.62 -5.66 10.68
CA ALA A 157 -1.60 -6.26 11.59
C ALA A 157 -2.86 -5.40 11.70
N LYS A 158 -2.69 -4.09 11.90
CA LYS A 158 -3.82 -3.16 11.95
C LYS A 158 -4.67 -3.21 10.67
N VAL A 159 -4.03 -3.13 9.51
CA VAL A 159 -4.72 -3.16 8.21
C VAL A 159 -5.44 -4.50 8.00
N LEU A 160 -4.81 -5.62 8.39
CA LEU A 160 -5.41 -6.94 8.34
C LEU A 160 -6.63 -7.01 9.27
N ASN A 161 -6.51 -6.52 10.51
CA ASN A 161 -7.61 -6.48 11.46
C ASN A 161 -8.78 -5.65 10.93
N ASP A 162 -8.54 -4.43 10.44
CA ASP A 162 -9.57 -3.56 9.87
C ASP A 162 -10.35 -4.28 8.74
N TYR A 163 -9.66 -5.04 7.90
CA TYR A 163 -10.29 -5.85 6.86
C TYR A 163 -11.10 -7.02 7.46
N LEU A 164 -10.52 -7.77 8.40
CA LEU A 164 -11.20 -8.90 9.02
C LEU A 164 -12.44 -8.47 9.80
N GLU A 165 -12.40 -7.33 10.50
CA GLU A 165 -13.58 -6.76 11.20
C GLU A 165 -14.72 -6.40 10.23
N SER A 166 -14.39 -6.04 8.98
CA SER A 166 -15.41 -5.78 7.95
C SER A 166 -16.15 -7.03 7.46
N LEU A 167 -15.63 -8.24 7.76
CA LEU A 167 -16.25 -9.50 7.38
C LEU A 167 -17.20 -10.00 8.48
N ASN A 168 -18.47 -10.19 8.12
CA ASN A 168 -19.48 -10.73 9.03
C ASN A 168 -19.50 -12.28 8.98
N CYS A 169 -18.45 -12.92 9.48
CA CYS A 169 -18.32 -14.37 9.54
C CYS A 169 -17.35 -14.79 10.65
N ASP A 170 -17.38 -16.07 11.03
CA ASP A 170 -16.37 -16.66 11.90
C ASP A 170 -15.01 -16.69 11.20
N LYS A 171 -13.94 -16.48 11.96
CA LYS A 171 -12.57 -16.36 11.45
C LYS A 171 -11.64 -17.31 12.18
N HIS A 172 -10.85 -18.07 11.43
CA HIS A 172 -9.77 -18.90 11.93
C HIS A 172 -8.47 -18.39 11.38
N ILE A 173 -7.54 -18.02 12.27
CA ILE A 173 -6.25 -17.43 11.89
C ILE A 173 -5.13 -18.43 12.20
N ILE A 174 -4.31 -18.70 11.19
CA ILE A 174 -3.05 -19.44 11.34
C ILE A 174 -1.92 -18.44 11.13
N LEU A 175 -1.15 -18.17 12.18
CA LEU A 175 -0.07 -17.20 12.15
C LEU A 175 1.31 -17.89 12.19
N GLY A 176 2.17 -17.51 11.24
CA GLY A 176 3.58 -17.84 11.24
C GLY A 176 4.42 -16.59 11.02
N MET A 177 5.38 -16.32 11.90
CA MET A 177 6.20 -15.11 11.83
C MET A 177 7.63 -15.38 12.30
N MET A 178 8.60 -14.68 11.68
CA MET A 178 10.01 -14.81 12.07
C MET A 178 10.24 -14.28 13.49
N ALA A 179 11.15 -14.92 14.24
CA ALA A 179 11.42 -14.62 15.65
C ALA A 179 11.92 -13.18 15.93
N ASN A 180 12.46 -12.49 14.92
CA ASN A 180 12.95 -11.11 15.05
C ASN A 180 11.86 -10.05 14.85
N LYS A 181 10.59 -10.44 14.65
CA LYS A 181 9.47 -9.52 14.48
C LYS A 181 8.82 -9.20 15.83
N ASP A 182 8.12 -8.07 15.90
CA ASP A 182 7.37 -7.69 17.10
C ASP A 182 6.03 -8.44 17.17
N HIS A 183 6.11 -9.68 17.65
CA HIS A 183 4.95 -10.55 17.80
C HIS A 183 3.93 -9.98 18.78
N LYS A 184 4.42 -9.34 19.86
CA LYS A 184 3.54 -8.82 20.92
C LYS A 184 2.67 -7.69 20.40
N GLU A 185 3.28 -6.72 19.72
CA GLU A 185 2.55 -5.61 19.15
C GLU A 185 1.65 -6.07 17.99
N TYR A 186 2.16 -6.99 17.13
CA TYR A 186 1.36 -7.58 16.05
C TYR A 186 0.06 -8.22 16.56
N MET A 187 0.13 -8.99 17.65
CA MET A 187 -1.00 -9.70 18.23
C MET A 187 -1.91 -8.81 19.09
N SER A 188 -1.59 -7.54 19.27
CA SER A 188 -2.44 -6.61 20.03
C SER A 188 -3.57 -6.00 19.20
N TYR A 189 -3.54 -6.20 17.91
CA TYR A 189 -4.60 -5.84 16.96
C TYR A 189 -5.52 -7.03 16.72
#